data_a6b1760e9137771b3da409d3eb2719d0
#
_entry.id   a6b1760e9137771b3da409d3eb2719d0
#
_cell.length_a   1.000
_cell.length_b   1.000
_cell.length_c   1.000
_cell.angle_alpha   90.00
_cell.angle_beta   90.00
_cell.angle_gamma   90.00
#
_symmetry.space_group_name_H-M   'P 1'
#
loop_
_entity.id
_entity.type
_entity.pdbx_description
1 polymer ?
#
loop_
_entity_poly.entity_id
_entity_poly.type
_entity_poly.pdbx_seq_one_letter_code
_entity_poly.pdbx_strand_id
1 'polypeptide(L)'
;MLYEALVVSMRDYINKNGFKGVVLGLSGGVDSALVLKIAVDAVGNDKVLAVMMPSVYTSSLSRGDAAKLASRLGVRLETISIQDGYTAFEFMLAKQFNGMPHDVTEENLQARIRGVILMAISNKFGSMVATTGNKSEMAVGYSTLYGDLAGGFAVIKDVYKTQVYALCRWINECSKENPVFPETILTRAPSAELRENQKDQDSLPDYSVLDEILRRFIEDREGPEEIVAAGFDRAVVDKVLRMVSRAEYKRRQSPIGPKVTKVAFGRDWRFPVTNKYRL
;
A
#
# COMPACT_ATOMS: atom_id res chain seq x y z
N MET A 1 -15.71 -5.42 14.21
CA MET A 1 -14.53 -5.12 15.11
C MET A 1 -13.31 -4.63 14.36
N LEU A 2 -12.61 -5.40 13.48
CA LEU A 2 -11.37 -4.91 12.81
C LEU A 2 -11.63 -3.66 11.97
N TYR A 3 -12.61 -3.70 11.07
CA TYR A 3 -12.95 -2.57 10.21
C TYR A 3 -13.27 -1.29 11.01
N GLU A 4 -14.09 -1.41 12.03
CA GLU A 4 -14.44 -0.29 12.92
C GLU A 4 -13.22 0.31 13.62
N ALA A 5 -12.28 -0.54 14.07
CA ALA A 5 -11.04 -0.07 14.67
C ALA A 5 -10.21 0.78 13.70
N LEU A 6 -10.16 0.39 12.41
CA LEU A 6 -9.48 1.16 11.37
C LEU A 6 -10.17 2.51 11.12
N VAL A 7 -11.51 2.51 11.02
CA VAL A 7 -12.31 3.73 10.83
C VAL A 7 -12.13 4.69 12.01
N VAL A 8 -12.28 4.19 13.25
CA VAL A 8 -12.12 5.01 14.46
C VAL A 8 -10.71 5.57 14.57
N SER A 9 -9.68 4.76 14.29
CA SER A 9 -8.29 5.21 14.38
C SER A 9 -7.98 6.34 13.39
N MET A 10 -8.48 6.25 12.16
CA MET A 10 -8.32 7.31 11.15
C MET A 10 -9.08 8.57 11.54
N ARG A 11 -10.34 8.43 11.98
CA ARG A 11 -11.18 9.54 12.44
C ARG A 11 -10.52 10.31 13.58
N ASP A 12 -10.05 9.59 14.58
CA ASP A 12 -9.39 10.17 15.76
C ASP A 12 -8.12 10.90 15.38
N TYR A 13 -7.30 10.28 14.52
CA TYR A 13 -6.06 10.90 14.06
C TYR A 13 -6.31 12.22 13.32
N ILE A 14 -7.26 12.22 12.39
CA ILE A 14 -7.60 13.41 11.60
C ILE A 14 -8.13 14.52 12.51
N ASN A 15 -9.13 14.22 13.33
CA ASN A 15 -9.83 15.22 14.14
C ASN A 15 -8.92 15.80 15.24
N LYS A 16 -8.15 14.94 15.92
CA LYS A 16 -7.27 15.37 17.02
C LYS A 16 -6.05 16.16 16.55
N ASN A 17 -5.60 15.95 15.31
CA ASN A 17 -4.50 16.71 14.73
C ASN A 17 -4.98 17.91 13.87
N GLY A 18 -6.29 18.15 13.75
CA GLY A 18 -6.84 19.32 13.08
C GLY A 18 -6.71 19.31 11.56
N PHE A 19 -6.60 18.14 10.92
CA PHE A 19 -6.61 18.07 9.47
C PHE A 19 -7.99 18.39 8.90
N LYS A 20 -8.02 19.10 7.76
CA LYS A 20 -9.27 19.49 7.11
C LYS A 20 -9.97 18.33 6.38
N GLY A 21 -9.24 17.27 6.08
CA GLY A 21 -9.74 16.10 5.36
C GLY A 21 -8.63 15.11 5.04
N VAL A 22 -8.89 14.23 4.11
CA VAL A 22 -7.97 13.19 3.63
C VAL A 22 -7.73 13.33 2.14
N VAL A 23 -6.49 13.15 1.72
CA VAL A 23 -6.14 12.92 0.31
C VAL A 23 -5.42 11.58 0.20
N LEU A 24 -5.72 10.82 -0.84
CA LEU A 24 -5.04 9.54 -1.10
C LEU A 24 -4.91 9.26 -2.59
N GLY A 25 -3.89 8.49 -2.95
CA GLY A 25 -3.74 7.95 -4.29
C GLY A 25 -4.71 6.78 -4.51
N LEU A 26 -5.57 6.87 -5.51
CA LEU A 26 -6.50 5.80 -5.89
C LEU A 26 -6.00 5.11 -7.16
N SER A 27 -5.35 3.94 -7.00
CA SER A 27 -4.73 3.20 -8.10
C SER A 27 -5.70 2.27 -8.85
N GLY A 28 -6.88 2.00 -8.28
CA GLY A 28 -7.78 0.94 -8.74
C GLY A 28 -7.42 -0.45 -8.19
N GLY A 29 -6.41 -0.56 -7.30
CA GLY A 29 -6.09 -1.76 -6.55
C GLY A 29 -6.85 -1.85 -5.22
N VAL A 30 -6.91 -3.06 -4.64
CA VAL A 30 -7.71 -3.40 -3.45
C VAL A 30 -7.32 -2.59 -2.21
N ASP A 31 -6.02 -2.30 -2.02
CA ASP A 31 -5.53 -1.57 -0.84
C ASP A 31 -6.02 -0.12 -0.86
N SER A 32 -5.81 0.58 -1.97
CA SER A 32 -6.29 1.95 -2.13
C SER A 32 -7.81 2.04 -2.08
N ALA A 33 -8.50 1.01 -2.56
CA ALA A 33 -9.95 0.90 -2.49
C ALA A 33 -10.44 0.79 -1.03
N LEU A 34 -9.84 -0.09 -0.24
CA LEU A 34 -10.18 -0.24 1.18
C LEU A 34 -9.88 1.04 1.96
N VAL A 35 -8.71 1.66 1.75
CA VAL A 35 -8.34 2.91 2.43
C VAL A 35 -9.31 4.04 2.07
N LEU A 36 -9.76 4.14 0.81
CA LEU A 36 -10.76 5.12 0.40
C LEU A 36 -12.09 4.91 1.18
N LYS A 37 -12.57 3.67 1.27
CA LYS A 37 -13.80 3.35 2.01
C LYS A 37 -13.65 3.67 3.50
N ILE A 38 -12.52 3.32 4.12
CA ILE A 38 -12.23 3.67 5.52
C ILE A 38 -12.23 5.19 5.71
N ALA A 39 -11.62 5.95 4.79
CA ALA A 39 -11.57 7.41 4.87
C ALA A 39 -12.96 8.03 4.81
N VAL A 40 -13.82 7.56 3.89
CA VAL A 40 -15.22 8.00 3.77
C VAL A 40 -16.00 7.75 5.05
N ASP A 41 -15.89 6.56 5.63
CA ASP A 41 -16.61 6.23 6.87
C ASP A 41 -16.01 6.94 8.11
N ALA A 42 -14.76 7.36 8.02
CA ALA A 42 -14.11 8.11 9.09
C ALA A 42 -14.52 9.59 9.13
N VAL A 43 -14.59 10.27 7.99
CA VAL A 43 -14.73 11.74 7.97
C VAL A 43 -15.82 12.27 7.03
N GLY A 44 -16.52 11.41 6.29
CA GLY A 44 -17.49 11.78 5.25
C GLY A 44 -16.84 11.96 3.87
N ASN A 45 -17.61 11.72 2.82
CA ASN A 45 -17.13 11.78 1.44
C ASN A 45 -16.74 13.19 0.98
N ASP A 46 -17.35 14.21 1.53
CA ASP A 46 -17.09 15.63 1.28
C ASP A 46 -15.68 16.08 1.72
N LYS A 47 -15.08 15.37 2.69
CA LYS A 47 -13.73 15.63 3.21
C LYS A 47 -12.65 14.70 2.65
N VAL A 48 -12.98 13.89 1.64
CA VAL A 48 -12.03 12.96 1.03
C VAL A 48 -11.79 13.35 -0.43
N LEU A 49 -10.52 13.48 -0.80
CA LEU A 49 -10.07 13.66 -2.17
C LEU A 49 -9.30 12.41 -2.62
N ALA A 50 -9.84 11.71 -3.61
CA ALA A 50 -9.12 10.65 -4.30
C ALA A 50 -8.36 11.22 -5.51
N VAL A 51 -7.10 10.84 -5.68
CA VAL A 51 -6.26 11.28 -6.80
C VAL A 51 -5.78 10.06 -7.58
N MET A 52 -6.21 9.95 -8.83
CA MET A 52 -5.66 8.99 -9.76
C MET A 52 -4.46 9.61 -10.47
N MET A 53 -3.34 8.92 -10.46
CA MET A 53 -2.07 9.40 -11.01
C MET A 53 -1.52 8.39 -12.04
N PRO A 54 -2.15 8.31 -13.25
CA PRO A 54 -1.79 7.31 -14.24
C PRO A 54 -0.44 7.60 -14.87
N SER A 55 0.27 6.53 -15.24
CA SER A 55 1.39 6.49 -16.17
C SER A 55 0.96 5.77 -17.46
N VAL A 56 1.91 5.58 -18.39
CA VAL A 56 1.70 4.77 -19.61
C VAL A 56 1.38 3.31 -19.30
N TYR A 57 1.81 2.80 -18.14
CA TYR A 57 1.59 1.43 -17.70
C TYR A 57 0.25 1.21 -16.99
N THR A 58 -0.46 2.30 -16.64
CA THR A 58 -1.73 2.19 -15.91
C THR A 58 -2.83 1.69 -16.84
N SER A 59 -3.38 0.52 -16.54
CA SER A 59 -4.40 -0.14 -17.35
C SER A 59 -5.71 0.64 -17.40
N SER A 60 -6.46 0.47 -18.48
CA SER A 60 -7.82 1.04 -18.61
C SER A 60 -8.76 0.47 -17.56
N LEU A 61 -8.56 -0.79 -17.16
CA LEU A 61 -9.33 -1.46 -16.11
C LEU A 61 -9.12 -0.77 -14.76
N SER A 62 -7.87 -0.49 -14.37
CA SER A 62 -7.55 0.23 -13.13
C SER A 62 -8.19 1.61 -13.08
N ARG A 63 -8.12 2.35 -14.20
CA ARG A 63 -8.77 3.67 -14.33
C ARG A 63 -10.29 3.57 -14.19
N GLY A 64 -10.90 2.58 -14.85
CA GLY A 64 -12.34 2.34 -14.78
C GLY A 64 -12.82 1.93 -13.39
N ASP A 65 -12.09 1.06 -12.72
CA ASP A 65 -12.42 0.58 -11.37
C ASP A 65 -12.31 1.70 -10.32
N ALA A 66 -11.26 2.52 -10.40
CA ALA A 66 -11.11 3.67 -9.52
C ALA A 66 -12.24 4.69 -9.72
N ALA A 67 -12.61 5.00 -10.98
CA ALA A 67 -13.71 5.91 -11.27
C ALA A 67 -15.05 5.38 -10.76
N LYS A 68 -15.34 4.09 -10.98
CA LYS A 68 -16.56 3.43 -10.47
C LYS A 68 -16.61 3.48 -8.94
N LEU A 69 -15.51 3.16 -8.26
CA LEU A 69 -15.44 3.16 -6.81
C LEU A 69 -15.65 4.57 -6.24
N ALA A 70 -14.96 5.58 -6.77
CA ALA A 70 -15.13 6.96 -6.34
C ALA A 70 -16.57 7.44 -6.52
N SER A 71 -17.20 7.12 -7.66
CA SER A 71 -18.62 7.43 -7.95
C SER A 71 -19.55 6.75 -6.95
N ARG A 72 -19.37 5.45 -6.66
CA ARG A 72 -20.20 4.71 -5.70
C ARG A 72 -20.12 5.27 -4.29
N LEU A 73 -18.95 5.77 -3.89
CA LEU A 73 -18.72 6.38 -2.58
C LEU A 73 -19.05 7.88 -2.54
N GLY A 74 -19.43 8.48 -3.67
CA GLY A 74 -19.70 9.92 -3.78
C GLY A 74 -18.48 10.79 -3.50
N VAL A 75 -17.27 10.29 -3.79
CA VAL A 75 -16.01 10.97 -3.52
C VAL A 75 -15.51 11.70 -4.77
N ARG A 76 -15.01 12.91 -4.58
CA ARG A 76 -14.33 13.68 -5.63
C ARG A 76 -13.07 12.93 -6.08
N LEU A 77 -13.00 12.63 -7.38
CA LEU A 77 -11.84 12.02 -8.03
C LEU A 77 -11.18 13.03 -8.97
N GLU A 78 -9.90 13.30 -8.71
CA GLU A 78 -9.04 14.06 -9.63
C GLU A 78 -8.11 13.10 -10.37
N THR A 79 -7.83 13.43 -11.65
CA THR A 79 -6.89 12.66 -12.46
C THR A 79 -5.72 13.55 -12.85
N ILE A 80 -4.52 13.18 -12.38
CA ILE A 80 -3.27 13.92 -12.64
C ILE A 80 -2.26 12.93 -13.24
N SER A 81 -2.00 13.02 -14.55
CA SER A 81 -0.96 12.19 -15.18
C SER A 81 0.41 12.53 -14.61
N ILE A 82 1.20 11.48 -14.34
CA ILE A 82 2.60 11.66 -13.91
C ILE A 82 3.56 11.79 -15.10
N GLN A 83 3.07 11.63 -16.33
CA GLN A 83 3.92 11.47 -17.52
C GLN A 83 4.84 12.66 -17.76
N ASP A 84 4.33 13.88 -17.64
CA ASP A 84 5.14 15.09 -17.88
C ASP A 84 6.28 15.20 -16.85
N GLY A 85 5.96 14.96 -15.58
CA GLY A 85 6.96 14.92 -14.50
C GLY A 85 7.98 13.81 -14.72
N TYR A 86 7.52 12.63 -15.09
CA TYR A 86 8.38 11.48 -15.36
C TYR A 86 9.37 11.78 -16.51
N THR A 87 8.86 12.27 -17.65
CA THR A 87 9.67 12.65 -18.81
C THR A 87 10.68 13.77 -18.48
N ALA A 88 10.29 14.74 -17.66
CA ALA A 88 11.20 15.78 -17.21
C ALA A 88 12.37 15.21 -16.39
N PHE A 89 12.12 14.28 -15.47
CA PHE A 89 13.17 13.62 -14.69
C PHE A 89 14.08 12.74 -15.56
N GLU A 90 13.51 11.98 -16.51
CA GLU A 90 14.32 11.20 -17.47
C GLU A 90 15.28 12.11 -18.25
N PHE A 91 14.77 13.23 -18.76
CA PHE A 91 15.60 14.22 -19.47
C PHE A 91 16.71 14.79 -18.58
N MET A 92 16.39 15.19 -17.35
CA MET A 92 17.37 15.72 -16.38
C MET A 92 18.46 14.73 -16.02
N LEU A 93 18.15 13.44 -15.96
CA LEU A 93 19.05 12.36 -15.54
C LEU A 93 19.74 11.65 -16.72
N ALA A 94 19.34 11.92 -17.95
CA ALA A 94 19.83 11.24 -19.15
C ALA A 94 21.37 11.19 -19.26
N LYS A 95 22.04 12.30 -18.93
CA LYS A 95 23.51 12.36 -18.94
C LYS A 95 24.15 11.45 -17.89
N GLN A 96 23.56 11.37 -16.69
CA GLN A 96 24.06 10.56 -15.58
C GLN A 96 23.82 9.06 -15.83
N PHE A 97 22.70 8.72 -16.43
CA PHE A 97 22.36 7.32 -16.73
C PHE A 97 23.09 6.79 -17.97
N ASN A 98 23.53 7.68 -18.85
CA ASN A 98 24.41 7.36 -19.98
C ASN A 98 23.97 6.14 -20.81
N GLY A 99 22.66 6.03 -21.09
CA GLY A 99 22.09 4.93 -21.88
C GLY A 99 21.99 3.59 -21.15
N MET A 100 22.11 3.56 -19.82
CA MET A 100 21.82 2.36 -19.03
C MET A 100 20.38 1.91 -19.24
N PRO A 101 20.10 0.59 -19.29
CA PRO A 101 18.73 0.08 -19.45
C PRO A 101 17.86 0.46 -18.25
N HIS A 102 16.56 0.62 -18.49
CA HIS A 102 15.59 0.85 -17.44
C HIS A 102 15.56 -0.32 -16.45
N ASP A 103 15.42 0.01 -15.16
CA ASP A 103 15.34 -0.95 -14.06
C ASP A 103 14.38 -0.47 -12.95
N VAL A 104 14.59 -0.91 -11.74
CA VAL A 104 13.83 -0.47 -10.55
C VAL A 104 13.94 1.05 -10.28
N THR A 105 14.90 1.75 -10.88
CA THR A 105 15.08 3.20 -10.74
C THR A 105 13.88 3.94 -11.32
N GLU A 106 13.47 3.58 -12.54
CA GLU A 106 12.36 4.19 -13.25
C GLU A 106 11.01 3.83 -12.58
N GLU A 107 10.87 2.61 -12.08
CA GLU A 107 9.71 2.21 -11.29
C GLU A 107 9.59 3.08 -10.01
N ASN A 108 10.68 3.23 -9.27
CA ASN A 108 10.75 4.04 -8.07
C ASN A 108 10.54 5.54 -8.33
N LEU A 109 10.98 6.04 -9.48
CA LEU A 109 10.77 7.43 -9.86
C LEU A 109 9.27 7.74 -10.00
N GLN A 110 8.50 6.86 -10.65
CA GLN A 110 7.05 7.01 -10.78
C GLN A 110 6.37 7.09 -9.40
N ALA A 111 6.75 6.18 -8.47
CA ALA A 111 6.18 6.18 -7.12
C ALA A 111 6.51 7.49 -6.36
N ARG A 112 7.73 8.02 -6.49
CA ARG A 112 8.15 9.27 -5.85
C ARG A 112 7.43 10.49 -6.42
N ILE A 113 7.24 10.56 -7.74
CA ILE A 113 6.45 11.64 -8.38
C ILE A 113 5.03 11.65 -7.82
N ARG A 114 4.38 10.48 -7.67
CA ARG A 114 3.06 10.37 -7.03
C ARG A 114 3.08 10.87 -5.59
N GLY A 115 4.11 10.51 -4.83
CA GLY A 115 4.30 11.01 -3.47
C GLY A 115 4.42 12.54 -3.41
N VAL A 116 5.20 13.14 -4.30
CA VAL A 116 5.35 14.61 -4.38
C VAL A 116 4.02 15.28 -4.71
N ILE A 117 3.24 14.76 -5.65
CA ILE A 117 1.92 15.32 -6.02
C ILE A 117 0.97 15.28 -4.83
N LEU A 118 0.86 14.14 -4.14
CA LEU A 118 -0.01 14.00 -2.96
C LEU A 118 0.41 14.93 -1.82
N MET A 119 1.72 15.04 -1.54
CA MET A 119 2.23 15.94 -0.51
C MET A 119 2.03 17.41 -0.85
N ALA A 120 2.16 17.80 -2.12
CA ALA A 120 1.87 19.16 -2.56
C ALA A 120 0.39 19.54 -2.36
N ILE A 121 -0.53 18.62 -2.69
CA ILE A 121 -1.97 18.78 -2.45
C ILE A 121 -2.25 18.89 -0.94
N SER A 122 -1.66 17.99 -0.15
CA SER A 122 -1.76 18.00 1.31
C SER A 122 -1.36 19.35 1.90
N ASN A 123 -0.19 19.84 1.56
CA ASN A 123 0.31 21.12 2.06
C ASN A 123 -0.56 22.31 1.65
N LYS A 124 -1.08 22.28 0.42
CA LYS A 124 -1.90 23.38 -0.10
C LYS A 124 -3.26 23.47 0.55
N PHE A 125 -3.90 22.32 0.82
CA PHE A 125 -5.28 22.26 1.28
C PHE A 125 -5.42 21.90 2.77
N GLY A 126 -4.35 21.47 3.44
CA GLY A 126 -4.37 21.08 4.84
C GLY A 126 -5.02 19.70 5.08
N SER A 127 -5.07 18.85 4.04
CA SER A 127 -5.57 17.49 4.13
C SER A 127 -4.44 16.52 4.46
N MET A 128 -4.72 15.49 5.25
CA MET A 128 -3.75 14.44 5.56
C MET A 128 -3.60 13.47 4.37
N VAL A 129 -2.38 13.13 4.00
CA VAL A 129 -2.13 12.04 3.04
C VAL A 129 -2.28 10.70 3.74
N ALA A 130 -3.27 9.89 3.32
CA ALA A 130 -3.39 8.51 3.74
C ALA A 130 -2.61 7.60 2.79
N THR A 131 -1.66 6.82 3.33
CA THR A 131 -0.94 5.80 2.55
C THR A 131 -1.71 4.50 2.50
N THR A 132 -1.45 3.70 1.48
CA THR A 132 -2.22 2.48 1.18
C THR A 132 -1.42 1.20 1.36
N GLY A 133 -0.18 1.27 1.88
CA GLY A 133 0.65 0.10 2.14
C GLY A 133 0.10 -0.77 3.27
N ASN A 134 0.00 -2.08 3.04
CA ASN A 134 -0.47 -3.08 3.99
C ASN A 134 0.69 -3.76 4.75
N LYS A 135 0.35 -4.62 5.73
CA LYS A 135 1.35 -5.29 6.58
C LYS A 135 2.28 -6.22 5.80
N SER A 136 1.75 -6.94 4.82
CA SER A 136 2.53 -7.89 4.01
C SER A 136 3.61 -7.17 3.19
N GLU A 137 3.24 -6.07 2.51
CA GLU A 137 4.16 -5.22 1.76
C GLU A 137 5.20 -4.57 2.67
N MET A 138 4.76 -4.04 3.82
CA MET A 138 5.65 -3.45 4.83
C MET A 138 6.65 -4.46 5.40
N ALA A 139 6.22 -5.71 5.61
CA ALA A 139 7.08 -6.75 6.13
C ALA A 139 8.26 -7.05 5.21
N VAL A 140 7.99 -7.27 3.94
CA VAL A 140 9.01 -7.66 2.94
C VAL A 140 9.68 -6.48 2.24
N GLY A 141 9.21 -5.24 2.52
CA GLY A 141 9.74 -4.04 1.88
C GLY A 141 9.33 -3.87 0.42
N TYR A 142 8.20 -4.45 0.04
CA TYR A 142 7.60 -4.25 -1.29
C TYR A 142 6.91 -2.89 -1.35
N SER A 143 7.75 -1.87 -1.34
CA SER A 143 7.36 -0.45 -1.31
C SER A 143 8.54 0.41 -1.74
N THR A 144 8.25 1.63 -2.18
CA THR A 144 9.26 2.61 -2.58
C THR A 144 9.47 3.65 -1.48
N LEU A 145 10.71 3.72 -0.99
CA LEU A 145 11.11 4.74 -0.01
C LEU A 145 10.86 6.14 -0.57
N TYR A 146 10.16 6.99 0.20
CA TYR A 146 9.72 8.35 -0.19
C TYR A 146 8.77 8.39 -1.41
N GLY A 147 8.20 7.24 -1.80
CA GLY A 147 7.17 7.13 -2.83
C GLY A 147 5.81 6.82 -2.21
N ASP A 148 5.36 5.59 -2.33
CA ASP A 148 4.10 5.08 -1.77
C ASP A 148 4.06 5.06 -0.23
N LEU A 149 5.21 5.16 0.43
CA LEU A 149 5.31 5.37 1.88
C LEU A 149 5.16 6.84 2.30
N ALA A 150 5.14 7.79 1.35
CA ALA A 150 5.02 9.22 1.68
C ALA A 150 3.58 9.56 2.14
N GLY A 151 3.43 9.98 3.40
CA GLY A 151 2.13 10.37 3.94
C GLY A 151 2.14 10.59 5.44
N GLY A 152 0.98 10.92 6.00
CA GLY A 152 0.81 11.23 7.43
C GLY A 152 0.23 10.07 8.24
N PHE A 153 -0.52 9.14 7.59
CA PHE A 153 -1.16 8.02 8.30
C PHE A 153 -1.32 6.80 7.39
N ALA A 154 -0.91 5.65 7.89
CA ALA A 154 -0.96 4.35 7.21
C ALA A 154 -1.97 3.44 7.90
N VAL A 155 -3.27 3.60 7.56
CA VAL A 155 -4.37 2.98 8.30
C VAL A 155 -4.37 1.46 8.23
N ILE A 156 -3.89 0.85 7.13
CA ILE A 156 -3.85 -0.61 6.94
C ILE A 156 -2.44 -1.21 7.09
N LYS A 157 -1.46 -0.44 7.62
CA LYS A 157 -0.07 -0.91 7.74
C LYS A 157 0.10 -2.16 8.62
N ASP A 158 -0.87 -2.46 9.46
CA ASP A 158 -0.89 -3.64 10.35
C ASP A 158 -1.99 -4.65 9.98
N VAL A 159 -2.48 -4.59 8.73
CA VAL A 159 -3.47 -5.50 8.14
C VAL A 159 -2.80 -6.28 7.01
N TYR A 160 -2.82 -7.61 7.07
CA TYR A 160 -2.27 -8.47 6.01
C TYR A 160 -3.08 -8.37 4.72
N LYS A 161 -2.44 -8.62 3.57
CA LYS A 161 -3.08 -8.55 2.25
C LYS A 161 -4.32 -9.44 2.15
N THR A 162 -4.24 -10.65 2.68
CA THR A 162 -5.38 -11.58 2.73
C THR A 162 -6.54 -11.03 3.54
N GLN A 163 -6.25 -10.32 4.64
CA GLN A 163 -7.27 -9.64 5.45
C GLN A 163 -7.86 -8.42 4.73
N VAL A 164 -7.06 -7.68 3.94
CA VAL A 164 -7.57 -6.59 3.08
C VAL A 164 -8.64 -7.11 2.13
N TYR A 165 -8.36 -8.22 1.43
CA TYR A 165 -9.36 -8.87 0.57
C TYR A 165 -10.58 -9.35 1.34
N ALA A 166 -10.38 -9.97 2.51
CA ALA A 166 -11.49 -10.45 3.35
C ALA A 166 -12.39 -9.29 3.81
N LEU A 167 -11.82 -8.17 4.22
CA LEU A 167 -12.58 -6.98 4.60
C LEU A 167 -13.38 -6.41 3.43
N CYS A 168 -12.80 -6.31 2.24
CA CYS A 168 -13.50 -5.81 1.06
C CYS A 168 -14.66 -6.72 0.66
N ARG A 169 -14.48 -8.05 0.70
CA ARG A 169 -15.56 -9.01 0.44
C ARG A 169 -16.68 -8.90 1.48
N TRP A 170 -16.31 -8.84 2.75
CA TRP A 170 -17.27 -8.67 3.84
C TRP A 170 -18.09 -7.38 3.70
N ILE A 171 -17.47 -6.25 3.33
CA ILE A 171 -18.17 -4.99 3.08
C ILE A 171 -19.18 -5.15 1.94
N ASN A 172 -18.81 -5.80 0.83
CA ASN A 172 -19.71 -6.08 -0.27
C ASN A 172 -20.86 -7.01 0.13
N GLU A 173 -20.59 -8.01 0.98
CA GLU A 173 -21.62 -8.91 1.52
C GLU A 173 -22.64 -8.18 2.41
N CYS A 174 -22.17 -7.22 3.20
CA CYS A 174 -23.06 -6.37 4.01
C CYS A 174 -23.92 -5.42 3.15
N SER A 175 -23.51 -5.14 1.91
CA SER A 175 -24.16 -4.21 0.97
C SER A 175 -24.58 -4.92 -0.31
N LYS A 176 -25.18 -6.13 -0.23
CA LYS A 176 -25.45 -7.03 -1.38
C LYS A 176 -26.21 -6.37 -2.54
N GLU A 177 -27.16 -5.52 -2.27
CA GLU A 177 -27.95 -4.84 -3.31
C GLU A 177 -27.13 -3.77 -4.07
N ASN A 178 -26.14 -3.16 -3.39
CA ASN A 178 -25.26 -2.14 -3.95
C ASN A 178 -23.81 -2.38 -3.47
N PRO A 179 -23.10 -3.35 -4.04
CA PRO A 179 -21.75 -3.66 -3.61
C PRO A 179 -20.83 -2.45 -3.82
N VAL A 180 -20.04 -2.13 -2.80
CA VAL A 180 -19.15 -0.97 -2.81
C VAL A 180 -18.00 -1.17 -3.81
N PHE A 181 -17.30 -2.30 -3.68
CA PHE A 181 -16.12 -2.58 -4.51
C PHE A 181 -16.52 -3.27 -5.80
N PRO A 182 -16.05 -2.80 -6.98
CA PRO A 182 -16.13 -3.56 -8.22
C PRO A 182 -15.54 -4.95 -8.07
N GLU A 183 -16.16 -5.96 -8.64
CA GLU A 183 -15.70 -7.36 -8.57
C GLU A 183 -14.29 -7.52 -9.15
N THR A 184 -13.98 -6.75 -10.18
CA THR A 184 -12.65 -6.71 -10.81
C THR A 184 -11.52 -6.33 -9.85
N ILE A 185 -11.78 -5.48 -8.85
CA ILE A 185 -10.80 -5.14 -7.79
C ILE A 185 -10.50 -6.35 -6.91
N LEU A 186 -11.50 -7.22 -6.67
CA LEU A 186 -11.40 -8.36 -5.77
C LEU A 186 -10.85 -9.62 -6.43
N THR A 187 -10.92 -9.71 -7.75
CA THR A 187 -10.57 -10.92 -8.51
C THR A 187 -9.28 -10.78 -9.32
N ARG A 188 -8.89 -9.55 -9.65
CA ARG A 188 -7.67 -9.28 -10.41
C ARG A 188 -6.42 -9.59 -9.60
N ALA A 189 -5.41 -10.17 -10.26
CA ALA A 189 -4.09 -10.35 -9.68
C ALA A 189 -3.49 -8.98 -9.24
N PRO A 190 -2.93 -8.88 -8.04
CA PRO A 190 -2.32 -7.65 -7.56
C PRO A 190 -1.09 -7.26 -8.40
N SER A 191 -0.97 -5.95 -8.68
CA SER A 191 0.13 -5.38 -9.45
C SER A 191 0.33 -3.92 -9.07
N ALA A 192 1.59 -3.49 -9.04
CA ALA A 192 1.97 -2.09 -8.85
C ALA A 192 1.83 -1.25 -10.14
N GLU A 193 1.67 -1.87 -11.32
CA GLU A 193 1.56 -1.22 -12.65
C GLU A 193 2.65 -0.16 -12.92
N LEU A 194 3.90 -0.46 -12.55
CA LEU A 194 5.07 0.43 -12.75
C LEU A 194 5.87 0.06 -14.01
N ARG A 195 5.63 -1.13 -14.56
CA ARG A 195 6.19 -1.63 -15.82
C ARG A 195 5.17 -2.52 -16.53
N GLU A 196 5.46 -2.86 -17.77
CA GLU A 196 4.58 -3.70 -18.60
C GLU A 196 4.39 -5.10 -18.00
N ASN A 197 3.15 -5.59 -17.99
CA ASN A 197 2.75 -6.92 -17.51
C ASN A 197 3.20 -7.29 -16.09
N GLN A 198 3.51 -6.31 -15.25
CA GLN A 198 3.96 -6.52 -13.88
C GLN A 198 2.89 -7.24 -13.03
N LYS A 199 3.35 -8.17 -12.18
CA LYS A 199 2.57 -8.82 -11.13
C LYS A 199 3.39 -8.86 -9.83
N ASP A 200 2.72 -8.77 -8.69
CA ASP A 200 3.40 -8.88 -7.40
C ASP A 200 4.10 -10.23 -7.26
N GLN A 201 3.53 -11.30 -7.83
CA GLN A 201 4.10 -12.65 -7.85
C GLN A 201 5.42 -12.77 -8.65
N ASP A 202 5.77 -11.80 -9.47
CA ASP A 202 7.11 -11.76 -10.09
C ASP A 202 8.23 -11.70 -9.02
N SER A 203 7.91 -11.14 -7.85
CA SER A 203 8.86 -10.93 -6.76
C SER A 203 8.47 -11.64 -5.46
N LEU A 204 7.18 -11.82 -5.21
CA LEU A 204 6.61 -12.34 -3.96
C LEU A 204 5.98 -13.74 -4.17
N PRO A 205 5.93 -14.58 -3.14
CA PRO A 205 5.03 -15.73 -3.14
C PRO A 205 3.56 -15.29 -3.17
N ASP A 206 2.65 -16.23 -3.43
CA ASP A 206 1.23 -15.95 -3.26
C ASP A 206 0.93 -15.42 -1.86
N TYR A 207 0.07 -14.41 -1.77
CA TYR A 207 -0.19 -13.74 -0.50
C TYR A 207 -0.76 -14.66 0.58
N SER A 208 -1.47 -15.72 0.23
CA SER A 208 -1.91 -16.75 1.18
C SER A 208 -0.74 -17.47 1.87
N VAL A 209 0.33 -17.73 1.13
CA VAL A 209 1.56 -18.34 1.65
C VAL A 209 2.41 -17.30 2.37
N LEU A 210 2.58 -16.13 1.76
CA LEU A 210 3.36 -15.04 2.33
C LEU A 210 2.84 -14.61 3.70
N ASP A 211 1.55 -14.34 3.81
CA ASP A 211 0.93 -13.82 5.03
C ASP A 211 1.00 -14.85 6.17
N GLU A 212 0.85 -16.14 5.86
CA GLU A 212 0.95 -17.17 6.90
C GLU A 212 2.40 -17.36 7.40
N ILE A 213 3.40 -17.30 6.51
CA ILE A 213 4.82 -17.29 6.92
C ILE A 213 5.10 -16.07 7.80
N LEU A 214 4.64 -14.89 7.38
CA LEU A 214 4.82 -13.66 8.13
C LEU A 214 4.13 -13.68 9.49
N ARG A 215 2.92 -14.22 9.57
CA ARG A 215 2.18 -14.35 10.84
C ARG A 215 2.92 -15.23 11.81
N ARG A 216 3.34 -16.41 11.37
CA ARG A 216 4.12 -17.36 12.20
C ARG A 216 5.42 -16.73 12.70
N PHE A 217 6.18 -16.14 11.79
CA PHE A 217 7.47 -15.54 12.14
C PHE A 217 7.34 -14.31 13.06
N ILE A 218 6.41 -13.40 12.73
CA ILE A 218 6.30 -12.08 13.41
C ILE A 218 5.45 -12.18 14.67
N GLU A 219 4.29 -12.82 14.60
CA GLU A 219 3.31 -12.81 15.68
C GLU A 219 3.47 -14.02 16.64
N ASP A 220 3.74 -15.19 16.08
CA ASP A 220 3.90 -16.40 16.88
C ASP A 220 5.37 -16.68 17.25
N ARG A 221 6.32 -15.90 16.69
CA ARG A 221 7.77 -16.00 16.99
C ARG A 221 8.40 -17.34 16.60
N GLU A 222 7.83 -18.02 15.62
CA GLU A 222 8.37 -19.27 15.10
C GLU A 222 9.68 -19.02 14.34
N GLY A 223 10.65 -19.92 14.53
CA GLY A 223 11.89 -19.93 13.77
C GLY A 223 11.72 -20.53 12.36
N PRO A 224 12.74 -20.39 11.47
CA PRO A 224 12.68 -20.94 10.12
C PRO A 224 12.37 -22.45 10.09
N GLU A 225 12.97 -23.22 11.01
CA GLU A 225 12.80 -24.66 11.07
C GLU A 225 11.37 -25.09 11.47
N GLU A 226 10.74 -24.32 12.37
CA GLU A 226 9.37 -24.56 12.82
C GLU A 226 8.38 -24.26 11.68
N ILE A 227 8.62 -23.18 10.91
CA ILE A 227 7.80 -22.80 9.76
C ILE A 227 7.92 -23.87 8.66
N VAL A 228 9.12 -24.37 8.37
CA VAL A 228 9.32 -25.45 7.40
C VAL A 228 8.66 -26.75 7.89
N ALA A 229 8.76 -27.10 9.18
CA ALA A 229 8.11 -28.26 9.77
C ALA A 229 6.57 -28.19 9.68
N ALA A 230 5.99 -26.97 9.60
CA ALA A 230 4.57 -26.75 9.37
C ALA A 230 4.13 -26.95 7.90
N GLY A 231 5.05 -27.33 7.01
CA GLY A 231 4.78 -27.71 5.61
C GLY A 231 5.08 -26.65 4.57
N PHE A 232 5.77 -25.54 4.94
CA PHE A 232 6.19 -24.52 3.98
C PHE A 232 7.51 -24.89 3.31
N ASP A 233 7.63 -24.56 2.01
CA ASP A 233 8.86 -24.79 1.25
C ASP A 233 10.03 -23.99 1.83
N ARG A 234 11.16 -24.66 2.04
CA ARG A 234 12.36 -24.09 2.64
C ARG A 234 12.87 -22.87 1.90
N ALA A 235 12.92 -22.92 0.57
CA ALA A 235 13.45 -21.82 -0.23
C ALA A 235 12.54 -20.58 -0.17
N VAL A 236 11.23 -20.80 -0.09
CA VAL A 236 10.23 -19.74 0.08
C VAL A 236 10.37 -19.09 1.46
N VAL A 237 10.46 -19.89 2.53
CA VAL A 237 10.66 -19.38 3.89
C VAL A 237 11.93 -18.54 3.97
N ASP A 238 13.07 -19.08 3.53
CA ASP A 238 14.34 -18.36 3.54
C ASP A 238 14.31 -17.07 2.71
N LYS A 239 13.62 -17.07 1.56
CA LYS A 239 13.42 -15.87 0.74
C LYS A 239 12.65 -14.80 1.52
N VAL A 240 11.50 -15.15 2.09
CA VAL A 240 10.63 -14.23 2.83
C VAL A 240 11.37 -13.65 4.03
N LEU A 241 12.02 -14.47 4.85
CA LEU A 241 12.72 -14.00 6.03
C LEU A 241 13.90 -13.09 5.69
N ARG A 242 14.64 -13.37 4.60
CA ARG A 242 15.67 -12.44 4.09
C ARG A 242 15.08 -11.10 3.67
N MET A 243 13.91 -11.08 3.01
CA MET A 243 13.24 -9.83 2.65
C MET A 243 12.84 -9.04 3.91
N VAL A 244 12.25 -9.72 4.90
CA VAL A 244 11.86 -9.08 6.18
C VAL A 244 13.05 -8.45 6.88
N SER A 245 14.17 -9.17 6.99
CA SER A 245 15.37 -8.68 7.69
C SER A 245 16.00 -7.46 6.99
N ARG A 246 15.90 -7.37 5.66
CA ARG A 246 16.47 -6.29 4.85
C ARG A 246 15.57 -5.06 4.74
N ALA A 247 14.30 -5.18 5.08
CA ALA A 247 13.30 -4.11 4.86
C ALA A 247 13.19 -3.09 6.02
N GLU A 248 13.92 -3.27 7.12
CA GLU A 248 13.78 -2.42 8.30
C GLU A 248 13.98 -0.92 8.01
N TYR A 249 14.93 -0.56 7.15
CA TYR A 249 15.15 0.85 6.80
C TYR A 249 13.93 1.49 6.14
N LYS A 250 13.15 0.74 5.34
CA LYS A 250 11.90 1.22 4.75
C LYS A 250 10.80 1.35 5.81
N ARG A 251 10.65 0.35 6.68
CA ARG A 251 9.69 0.38 7.79
C ARG A 251 9.89 1.57 8.72
N ARG A 252 11.16 1.98 8.94
CA ARG A 252 11.50 3.16 9.75
C ARG A 252 11.01 4.48 9.15
N GLN A 253 10.81 4.53 7.85
CA GLN A 253 10.35 5.73 7.12
C GLN A 253 8.83 5.71 6.86
N SER A 254 8.15 4.63 7.20
CA SER A 254 6.70 4.55 7.00
C SER A 254 5.94 5.40 8.02
N PRO A 255 4.80 5.98 7.62
CA PRO A 255 3.93 6.71 8.54
C PRO A 255 3.46 5.85 9.71
N ILE A 256 3.00 6.53 10.76
CA ILE A 256 2.31 5.87 11.88
C ILE A 256 0.97 5.29 11.42
N GLY A 257 0.46 4.32 12.18
CA GLY A 257 -0.84 3.69 11.93
C GLY A 257 -1.30 2.91 13.14
N PRO A 258 -2.55 2.39 13.13
CA PRO A 258 -3.08 1.63 14.26
C PRO A 258 -2.37 0.28 14.41
N LYS A 259 -2.30 -0.19 15.65
CA LYS A 259 -1.95 -1.58 15.95
C LYS A 259 -3.25 -2.38 16.06
N VAL A 260 -3.40 -3.38 15.19
CA VAL A 260 -4.60 -4.25 15.14
C VAL A 260 -4.26 -5.73 15.23
N THR A 261 -2.99 -6.08 15.25
CA THR A 261 -2.49 -7.45 15.43
C THR A 261 -1.69 -7.60 16.73
N LYS A 262 -1.26 -8.82 17.06
CA LYS A 262 -0.44 -9.07 18.25
C LYS A 262 0.88 -8.29 18.24
N VAL A 263 1.49 -8.14 17.07
CA VAL A 263 2.81 -7.52 16.89
C VAL A 263 2.79 -6.59 15.69
N ALA A 264 2.93 -5.29 15.94
CA ALA A 264 2.98 -4.25 14.90
C ALA A 264 4.42 -3.76 14.66
N PHE A 265 4.74 -3.46 13.41
CA PHE A 265 6.04 -2.88 13.06
C PHE A 265 6.23 -1.48 13.63
N GLY A 266 7.47 -1.22 14.06
CA GLY A 266 7.90 0.07 14.57
C GLY A 266 7.59 0.28 16.06
N ARG A 267 6.55 -0.37 16.61
CA ARG A 267 6.20 -0.34 18.02
C ARG A 267 6.70 -1.59 18.77
N ASP A 268 6.33 -2.77 18.30
CA ASP A 268 6.59 -4.04 18.99
C ASP A 268 7.73 -4.83 18.35
N TRP A 269 8.04 -4.53 17.10
CA TRP A 269 9.03 -5.25 16.30
C TRP A 269 9.94 -4.27 15.55
N ARG A 270 11.25 -4.42 15.79
CA ARG A 270 12.30 -3.67 15.10
C ARG A 270 13.49 -4.59 14.87
N PHE A 271 13.96 -4.63 13.62
CA PHE A 271 15.23 -5.25 13.28
C PHE A 271 16.37 -4.24 13.35
N PRO A 272 17.62 -4.71 13.54
CA PRO A 272 18.78 -3.88 13.27
C PRO A 272 18.76 -3.44 11.80
N VAL A 273 18.93 -2.14 11.55
CA VAL A 273 18.97 -1.61 10.16
C VAL A 273 20.21 -2.15 9.43
N THR A 274 21.32 -2.25 10.13
CA THR A 274 22.59 -2.75 9.59
C THR A 274 22.99 -4.01 10.32
N ASN A 275 22.87 -5.16 9.67
CA ASN A 275 23.36 -6.42 10.20
C ASN A 275 23.72 -7.38 9.07
N LYS A 276 24.61 -8.31 9.34
CA LYS A 276 24.99 -9.40 8.43
C LYS A 276 24.44 -10.77 8.89
N TYR A 277 23.61 -10.77 9.91
CA TYR A 277 22.98 -12.00 10.39
C TYR A 277 22.07 -12.58 9.31
N ARG A 278 22.23 -13.85 9.04
CA ARG A 278 21.37 -14.61 8.12
C ARG A 278 20.47 -15.48 8.97
N LEU A 279 19.18 -15.22 8.84
CA LEU A 279 18.14 -16.04 9.45
C LEU A 279 18.13 -17.42 8.81
#